data_6bbdb4c23fc2547669ffcdf20dcfa285
#
_entry.id   6bbdb4c23fc2547669ffcdf20dcfa285
#
_cell.length_a   1.000
_cell.length_b   1.000
_cell.length_c   1.000
_cell.angle_alpha   90.00
_cell.angle_beta   90.00
_cell.angle_gamma   90.00
#
_symmetry.space_group_name_H-M   'P 1'
#
loop_
_entity.id
_entity.type
_entity.pdbx_description
1 polymer ?
#
loop_
_entity_poly.entity_id
_entity_poly.type
_entity_poly.pdbx_seq_one_letter_code
_entity_poly.pdbx_strand_id
1 'polypeptide(L)'
;MGGSDDAVRLCCGDEPSLRDGVAADRVVSVLFGTDVEAWRRGWGRTTAGPPVREAAVDVNDIARSGAAASTQVVPNNGLAYTVLGRDADGERVLDAVADHLDGVPEGTVDLLVDDLAPLAAREGVDAAVAFADRLRERFADEANRVLLGCSAECSAELLSRLDALVDADAAATAAVERLSRDDPTTFGYVRRHWAEARRGIEACDRNYPQSKQVHAALTDPETTPRTLGATLSGLVTLGALETWGDTVGPTRYDLTAYRPDRTWAIGAALEADGVEE
;
A
#
# COMPACT_ATOMS: atom_id res chain seq x y z
N MET A 1 26.27 2.05 -2.39
CA MET A 1 25.46 2.91 -3.25
C MET A 1 24.04 2.66 -2.80
N GLY A 2 23.49 3.58 -1.98
CA GLY A 2 22.21 3.41 -1.33
C GLY A 2 21.10 3.44 -2.35
N GLY A 3 20.24 2.42 -2.32
CA GLY A 3 18.94 2.49 -2.96
C GLY A 3 18.17 3.66 -2.36
N SER A 4 17.44 4.39 -3.16
CA SER A 4 16.47 5.37 -2.73
C SER A 4 15.44 4.60 -1.90
N ASP A 5 15.56 4.66 -0.58
CA ASP A 5 14.56 4.13 0.35
C ASP A 5 13.35 5.05 0.16
N ASP A 6 12.28 4.54 -0.48
CA ASP A 6 11.14 5.36 -0.88
C ASP A 6 10.56 6.10 0.33
N ALA A 7 10.48 7.43 0.24
CA ALA A 7 9.98 8.28 1.32
C ALA A 7 8.52 7.95 1.69
N VAL A 8 7.77 7.33 0.79
CA VAL A 8 6.39 6.87 1.05
C VAL A 8 6.21 5.46 0.49
N ARG A 9 5.62 4.57 1.27
CA ARG A 9 5.33 3.19 0.87
C ARG A 9 3.89 2.80 1.21
N LEU A 10 3.20 2.19 0.26
CA LEU A 10 1.87 1.60 0.48
C LEU A 10 2.03 0.11 0.85
N CYS A 11 1.53 -0.26 2.02
CA CYS A 11 1.53 -1.63 2.52
C CYS A 11 0.10 -2.18 2.48
N CYS A 12 -0.16 -3.13 1.58
CA CYS A 12 -1.47 -3.75 1.44
C CYS A 12 -1.45 -5.14 2.05
N GLY A 13 -2.43 -5.45 2.90
CA GLY A 13 -2.58 -6.75 3.54
C GLY A 13 -2.62 -6.66 5.06
N ASP A 14 -2.18 -7.71 5.74
CA ASP A 14 -2.26 -7.79 7.19
C ASP A 14 -1.29 -6.84 7.91
N GLU A 15 -1.67 -6.41 9.13
CA GLU A 15 -0.82 -5.57 10.01
C GLU A 15 0.65 -6.02 10.15
N PRO A 16 0.99 -7.32 10.16
CA PRO A 16 2.40 -7.74 10.23
C PRO A 16 3.26 -7.20 9.10
N SER A 17 2.74 -7.14 7.86
CA SER A 17 3.51 -6.66 6.71
C SER A 17 3.86 -5.18 6.78
N LEU A 18 3.02 -4.35 7.42
CA LEU A 18 3.31 -2.95 7.67
C LEU A 18 4.48 -2.79 8.65
N ARG A 19 4.47 -3.55 9.75
CA ARG A 19 5.54 -3.52 10.76
C ARG A 19 6.84 -4.13 10.26
N ASP A 20 6.78 -5.14 9.40
CA ASP A 20 7.97 -5.75 8.79
C ASP A 20 8.69 -4.77 7.84
N GLY A 21 7.99 -3.76 7.33
CA GLY A 21 8.56 -2.66 6.55
C GLY A 21 9.35 -1.63 7.36
N VAL A 22 9.31 -1.70 8.70
CA VAL A 22 10.00 -0.74 9.59
C VAL A 22 11.50 -1.01 9.58
N ALA A 23 12.28 0.04 9.35
CA ALA A 23 13.73 0.00 9.41
C ALA A 23 14.32 1.01 10.41
N ALA A 24 13.54 1.99 10.86
CA ALA A 24 13.98 2.98 11.82
C ALA A 24 13.90 2.47 13.26
N ASP A 25 14.82 2.91 14.11
CA ASP A 25 14.78 2.64 15.57
C ASP A 25 13.60 3.35 16.26
N ARG A 26 13.00 4.30 15.58
CA ARG A 26 11.88 5.10 16.08
C ARG A 26 10.69 5.01 15.15
N VAL A 27 9.52 4.85 15.75
CA VAL A 27 8.25 4.72 15.05
C VAL A 27 7.23 5.66 15.65
N VAL A 28 6.47 6.35 14.80
CA VAL A 28 5.24 7.07 15.15
C VAL A 28 4.09 6.43 14.39
N SER A 29 3.10 5.89 15.10
CA SER A 29 1.97 5.19 14.49
C SER A 29 0.68 5.97 14.62
N VAL A 30 -0.10 6.10 13.54
CA VAL A 30 -1.48 6.61 13.55
C VAL A 30 -2.41 5.40 13.46
N LEU A 31 -3.28 5.25 14.43
CA LEU A 31 -4.14 4.08 14.59
C LEU A 31 -5.60 4.46 14.37
N PHE A 32 -6.17 4.08 13.23
CA PHE A 32 -7.58 4.24 12.90
C PHE A 32 -8.38 2.94 13.05
N GLY A 33 -7.74 1.78 12.87
CA GLY A 33 -8.37 0.46 12.88
C GLY A 33 -8.06 -0.36 14.12
N THR A 34 -6.97 -0.04 14.83
CA THR A 34 -6.44 -0.84 15.93
C THR A 34 -6.22 0.03 17.17
N ASP A 35 -6.50 -0.50 18.39
CA ASP A 35 -6.11 0.18 19.63
C ASP A 35 -4.61 0.01 19.94
N VAL A 36 -4.06 0.90 20.79
CA VAL A 36 -2.64 0.91 21.17
C VAL A 36 -2.17 -0.43 21.76
N GLU A 37 -3.00 -1.13 22.53
CA GLU A 37 -2.61 -2.39 23.14
C GLU A 37 -2.53 -3.52 22.12
N ALA A 38 -3.51 -3.60 21.21
CA ALA A 38 -3.50 -4.57 20.13
C ALA A 38 -2.35 -4.28 19.16
N TRP A 39 -2.13 -3.01 18.82
CA TRP A 39 -1.01 -2.56 18.01
C TRP A 39 0.32 -3.03 18.60
N ARG A 40 0.58 -2.78 19.86
CA ARG A 40 1.81 -3.18 20.54
C ARG A 40 2.01 -4.69 20.60
N ARG A 41 0.94 -5.45 20.85
CA ARG A 41 1.01 -6.92 20.81
C ARG A 41 1.42 -7.46 19.45
N GLY A 42 1.11 -6.73 18.39
CA GLY A 42 1.48 -7.07 17.01
C GLY A 42 2.99 -7.14 16.80
N TRP A 43 3.80 -6.29 17.46
CA TRP A 43 5.25 -6.32 17.34
C TRP A 43 5.88 -7.67 17.76
N GLY A 44 5.25 -8.41 18.64
CA GLY A 44 5.71 -9.75 19.02
C GLY A 44 5.58 -10.81 17.92
N ARG A 45 4.95 -10.48 16.80
CA ARG A 45 4.76 -11.37 15.63
C ARG A 45 5.70 -11.01 14.47
N THR A 46 6.41 -9.91 14.54
CA THR A 46 7.36 -9.47 13.53
C THR A 46 8.74 -10.06 13.77
N THR A 47 9.52 -10.21 12.71
CA THR A 47 10.90 -10.70 12.81
C THR A 47 11.85 -9.69 13.44
N ALA A 48 11.58 -8.38 13.25
CA ALA A 48 12.40 -7.28 13.77
C ALA A 48 12.16 -6.99 15.26
N GLY A 49 11.01 -7.41 15.82
CA GLY A 49 10.61 -7.06 17.18
C GLY A 49 10.13 -5.60 17.31
N PRO A 50 9.87 -5.13 18.55
CA PRO A 50 9.41 -3.77 18.78
C PRO A 50 10.52 -2.73 18.53
N PRO A 51 10.18 -1.51 18.04
CA PRO A 51 11.13 -0.43 17.87
C PRO A 51 11.69 0.03 19.21
N VAL A 52 12.88 0.65 19.18
CA VAL A 52 13.54 1.17 20.40
C VAL A 52 12.72 2.27 21.07
N ARG A 53 12.07 3.10 20.24
CA ARG A 53 11.16 4.16 20.67
C ARG A 53 9.90 4.13 19.84
N GLU A 54 8.77 4.17 20.52
CA GLU A 54 7.45 4.12 19.91
C GLU A 54 6.59 5.29 20.38
N ALA A 55 5.93 5.97 19.46
CA ALA A 55 4.83 6.85 19.76
C ALA A 55 3.59 6.44 18.97
N ALA A 56 2.41 6.73 19.50
CA ALA A 56 1.16 6.42 18.83
C ALA A 56 0.14 7.55 18.96
N VAL A 57 -0.60 7.80 17.89
CA VAL A 57 -1.81 8.64 17.87
C VAL A 57 -2.99 7.70 17.66
N ASP A 58 -3.77 7.47 18.72
CA ASP A 58 -4.93 6.58 18.73
C ASP A 58 -6.20 7.38 18.43
N VAL A 59 -6.86 7.09 17.32
CA VAL A 59 -8.06 7.79 16.82
C VAL A 59 -9.28 6.87 16.98
N ASN A 60 -9.55 6.42 18.19
CA ASN A 60 -10.61 5.47 18.50
C ASN A 60 -11.62 6.01 19.53
N ASP A 61 -12.79 5.33 19.65
CA ASP A 61 -13.93 5.71 20.49
C ASP A 61 -13.71 5.69 22.02
N ILE A 62 -12.51 5.42 22.52
CA ILE A 62 -12.27 5.20 23.96
C ILE A 62 -12.20 6.49 24.78
N ALA A 63 -12.36 7.66 24.17
CA ALA A 63 -12.61 8.90 24.93
C ALA A 63 -13.98 8.86 25.62
N ARG A 64 -14.16 7.95 26.58
CA ARG A 64 -15.27 8.01 27.56
C ARG A 64 -15.04 9.23 28.45
N SER A 65 -15.71 10.28 28.13
CA SER A 65 -15.76 11.61 28.78
C SER A 65 -14.98 12.67 27.97
N GLY A 66 -15.72 13.67 27.52
CA GLY A 66 -15.33 14.95 26.89
C GLY A 66 -14.00 15.64 27.28
N ALA A 67 -12.96 14.89 27.47
CA ALA A 67 -11.62 15.37 27.75
C ALA A 67 -10.90 15.71 26.42
N ALA A 68 -10.30 16.87 26.37
CA ALA A 68 -9.35 17.28 25.34
C ALA A 68 -8.29 16.20 25.14
N ALA A 69 -7.71 16.13 23.93
CA ALA A 69 -6.55 15.29 23.61
C ALA A 69 -5.56 15.24 24.79
N SER A 70 -5.28 14.02 25.27
CA SER A 70 -4.34 13.86 26.39
C SER A 70 -3.19 13.00 25.91
N THR A 71 -1.98 13.55 25.89
CA THR A 71 -0.76 12.77 25.70
C THR A 71 -0.41 12.05 26.98
N GLN A 72 -0.24 10.75 26.91
CA GLN A 72 0.16 9.90 28.02
C GLN A 72 1.51 9.28 27.71
N VAL A 73 2.41 9.32 28.68
CA VAL A 73 3.70 8.64 28.60
C VAL A 73 3.65 7.45 29.58
N VAL A 74 3.85 6.25 29.06
CA VAL A 74 3.91 5.05 29.91
C VAL A 74 5.34 4.91 30.45
N PRO A 75 5.57 5.13 31.75
CA PRO A 75 6.90 4.99 32.35
C PRO A 75 7.44 3.56 32.13
N ASN A 76 8.71 3.47 31.83
CA ASN A 76 9.47 2.20 31.64
C ASN A 76 9.18 1.39 30.36
N ASN A 77 8.38 1.89 29.43
CA ASN A 77 8.00 1.10 28.25
C ASN A 77 8.42 1.74 26.91
N GLY A 78 9.05 2.90 26.92
CA GLY A 78 9.48 3.61 25.70
C GLY A 78 8.32 4.05 24.78
N LEU A 79 7.07 3.98 25.26
CA LEU A 79 5.86 4.37 24.53
C LEU A 79 5.34 5.72 25.02
N ALA A 80 5.16 6.65 24.11
CA ALA A 80 4.33 7.83 24.28
C ALA A 80 3.08 7.68 23.40
N TYR A 81 1.88 8.04 23.89
CA TYR A 81 0.70 8.02 23.03
C TYR A 81 -0.26 9.17 23.32
N THR A 82 -0.95 9.61 22.27
CA THR A 82 -2.01 10.61 22.33
C THR A 82 -3.30 9.94 21.89
N VAL A 83 -4.35 10.07 22.71
CA VAL A 83 -5.69 9.59 22.37
C VAL A 83 -6.51 10.75 21.83
N LEU A 84 -7.02 10.60 20.64
CA LEU A 84 -7.96 11.51 19.99
C LEU A 84 -9.32 10.82 19.87
N GLY A 85 -10.40 11.60 20.00
CA GLY A 85 -11.74 11.09 19.70
C GLY A 85 -11.90 10.79 18.22
N ARG A 86 -12.82 9.90 17.87
CA ARG A 86 -13.17 9.58 16.48
C ARG A 86 -13.59 10.77 15.62
N ASP A 87 -14.02 11.85 16.26
CA ASP A 87 -14.41 13.12 15.64
C ASP A 87 -13.21 14.05 15.36
N ALA A 88 -12.00 13.63 15.69
CA ALA A 88 -10.80 14.38 15.34
C ALA A 88 -10.64 14.43 13.82
N ASP A 89 -10.53 15.64 13.27
CA ASP A 89 -10.22 15.85 11.87
C ASP A 89 -8.76 15.52 11.55
N GLY A 90 -8.46 15.41 10.25
CA GLY A 90 -7.12 15.05 9.79
C GLY A 90 -6.03 16.02 10.25
N GLU A 91 -6.32 17.33 10.37
CA GLU A 91 -5.34 18.33 10.84
C GLU A 91 -4.94 18.09 12.29
N ARG A 92 -5.91 17.78 13.15
CA ARG A 92 -5.64 17.48 14.55
C ARG A 92 -4.82 16.20 14.72
N VAL A 93 -5.01 15.22 13.85
CA VAL A 93 -4.17 14.01 13.82
C VAL A 93 -2.75 14.36 13.41
N LEU A 94 -2.57 15.18 12.35
CA LEU A 94 -1.26 15.62 11.88
C LEU A 94 -0.52 16.46 12.94
N ASP A 95 -1.23 17.31 13.67
CA ASP A 95 -0.63 18.08 14.77
C ASP A 95 -0.17 17.17 15.91
N ALA A 96 -0.95 16.15 16.28
CA ALA A 96 -0.54 15.16 17.27
C ALA A 96 0.69 14.35 16.82
N VAL A 97 0.81 14.04 15.53
CA VAL A 97 2.02 13.42 14.96
C VAL A 97 3.21 14.37 15.09
N ALA A 98 3.04 15.65 14.73
CA ALA A 98 4.10 16.66 14.87
C ALA A 98 4.60 16.79 16.30
N ASP A 99 3.67 16.83 17.29
CA ASP A 99 4.03 16.89 18.71
C ASP A 99 4.91 15.71 19.16
N HIS A 100 4.72 14.53 18.57
CA HIS A 100 5.55 13.36 18.83
C HIS A 100 6.92 13.39 18.10
N LEU A 101 7.04 14.18 17.04
CA LEU A 101 8.29 14.38 16.31
C LEU A 101 9.11 15.54 16.89
N ASP A 102 8.45 16.52 17.52
CA ASP A 102 9.12 17.67 18.13
C ASP A 102 10.04 17.24 19.27
N GLY A 103 11.24 17.84 19.31
CA GLY A 103 12.26 17.53 20.33
C GLY A 103 12.94 16.18 20.17
N VAL A 104 12.77 15.55 19.01
CA VAL A 104 13.43 14.29 18.64
C VAL A 104 14.88 14.58 18.26
N PRO A 105 15.89 13.91 18.86
CA PRO A 105 17.28 13.99 18.39
C PRO A 105 17.38 13.53 16.93
N GLU A 106 18.37 14.01 16.20
CA GLU A 106 18.68 13.60 14.82
C GLU A 106 18.61 12.07 14.67
N GLY A 107 17.92 11.59 13.65
CA GLY A 107 17.74 10.17 13.34
C GLY A 107 16.57 9.93 12.41
N THR A 108 16.49 8.74 11.85
CA THR A 108 15.38 8.34 10.99
C THR A 108 14.14 7.97 11.79
N VAL A 109 12.97 8.31 11.27
CA VAL A 109 11.67 7.96 11.84
C VAL A 109 10.81 7.28 10.78
N ASP A 110 10.17 6.19 11.15
CA ASP A 110 9.12 5.59 10.34
C ASP A 110 7.75 6.02 10.88
N LEU A 111 6.98 6.71 10.04
CA LEU A 111 5.59 7.08 10.31
C LEU A 111 4.69 6.00 9.72
N LEU A 112 3.88 5.37 10.56
CA LEU A 112 2.98 4.29 10.13
C LEU A 112 1.52 4.72 10.29
N VAL A 113 0.71 4.48 9.28
CA VAL A 113 -0.75 4.49 9.40
C VAL A 113 -1.21 3.05 9.37
N ASP A 114 -1.89 2.57 10.42
CA ASP A 114 -2.26 1.16 10.55
C ASP A 114 -3.21 0.69 9.45
N ASP A 115 -4.27 1.46 9.19
CA ASP A 115 -5.25 1.18 8.15
C ASP A 115 -6.01 2.46 7.76
N LEU A 116 -6.10 2.76 6.48
CA LEU A 116 -6.87 3.89 5.95
C LEU A 116 -8.34 3.55 5.67
N ALA A 117 -8.73 2.27 5.68
CA ALA A 117 -10.11 1.87 5.42
C ALA A 117 -11.12 2.44 6.43
N PRO A 118 -10.86 2.46 7.77
CA PRO A 118 -11.79 3.06 8.73
C PRO A 118 -11.97 4.56 8.53
N LEU A 119 -10.91 5.28 8.17
CA LEU A 119 -10.99 6.72 7.85
C LEU A 119 -11.83 6.94 6.59
N ALA A 120 -11.59 6.16 5.53
CA ALA A 120 -12.35 6.25 4.29
C ALA A 120 -13.83 5.87 4.47
N ALA A 121 -14.13 4.88 5.30
CA ALA A 121 -15.51 4.49 5.63
C ALA A 121 -16.27 5.57 6.39
N ARG A 122 -15.57 6.35 7.22
CA ARG A 122 -16.15 7.40 8.06
C ARG A 122 -16.31 8.73 7.31
N GLU A 123 -15.30 9.16 6.60
CA GLU A 123 -15.20 10.52 6.01
C GLU A 123 -15.19 10.53 4.48
N GLY A 124 -15.16 9.35 3.87
CA GLY A 124 -15.07 9.19 2.42
C GLY A 124 -13.64 9.03 1.91
N VAL A 125 -13.54 8.48 0.71
CA VAL A 125 -12.24 8.20 0.05
C VAL A 125 -11.43 9.47 -0.15
N ASP A 126 -12.08 10.59 -0.55
CA ASP A 126 -11.41 11.87 -0.74
C ASP A 126 -10.69 12.36 0.52
N ALA A 127 -11.31 12.23 1.68
CA ALA A 127 -10.74 12.64 2.97
C ALA A 127 -9.54 11.76 3.36
N ALA A 128 -9.63 10.44 3.16
CA ALA A 128 -8.55 9.52 3.45
C ALA A 128 -7.33 9.75 2.55
N VAL A 129 -7.55 10.01 1.25
CA VAL A 129 -6.49 10.36 0.31
C VAL A 129 -5.85 11.70 0.66
N ALA A 130 -6.67 12.73 0.96
CA ALA A 130 -6.17 14.04 1.35
C ALA A 130 -5.37 13.99 2.68
N PHE A 131 -5.77 13.13 3.62
CA PHE A 131 -5.00 12.89 4.85
C PHE A 131 -3.63 12.26 4.54
N ALA A 132 -3.60 11.20 3.73
CA ALA A 132 -2.36 10.53 3.32
C ALA A 132 -1.41 11.49 2.57
N ASP A 133 -1.95 12.33 1.68
CA ASP A 133 -1.17 13.32 0.93
C ASP A 133 -0.56 14.38 1.86
N ARG A 134 -1.33 14.93 2.79
CA ARG A 134 -0.82 15.90 3.79
C ARG A 134 0.20 15.28 4.74
N LEU A 135 0.00 14.00 5.14
CA LEU A 135 0.98 13.27 5.94
C LEU A 135 2.31 13.15 5.18
N ARG A 136 2.25 12.77 3.89
CA ARG A 136 3.40 12.73 3.00
C ARG A 136 4.07 14.08 2.86
N GLU A 137 3.33 15.13 2.49
CA GLU A 137 3.87 16.48 2.26
C GLU A 137 4.53 17.08 3.50
N ARG A 138 3.97 16.80 4.68
CA ARG A 138 4.43 17.39 5.93
C ARG A 138 5.61 16.65 6.55
N PHE A 139 5.72 15.34 6.34
CA PHE A 139 6.64 14.49 7.09
C PHE A 139 7.57 13.61 6.27
N ALA A 140 7.26 13.31 5.01
CA ALA A 140 8.12 12.47 4.19
C ALA A 140 9.33 13.30 3.68
N ASP A 141 10.53 12.89 4.08
CA ASP A 141 11.80 13.52 3.69
C ASP A 141 12.94 12.47 3.70
N GLU A 142 14.19 12.91 3.61
CA GLU A 142 15.36 12.02 3.63
C GLU A 142 15.55 11.29 4.98
N ALA A 143 14.99 11.81 6.07
CA ALA A 143 15.12 11.27 7.43
C ALA A 143 13.87 10.49 7.88
N ASN A 144 12.71 10.75 7.26
CA ASN A 144 11.43 10.20 7.68
C ASN A 144 10.74 9.48 6.52
N ARG A 145 10.29 8.26 6.77
CA ARG A 145 9.51 7.50 5.81
C ARG A 145 8.07 7.39 6.28
N VAL A 146 7.13 7.35 5.33
CA VAL A 146 5.71 7.20 5.59
C VAL A 146 5.24 5.83 5.05
N LEU A 147 4.75 4.97 5.93
CA LEU A 147 4.18 3.68 5.58
C LEU A 147 2.67 3.73 5.76
N LEU A 148 1.93 3.60 4.66
CA LEU A 148 0.47 3.66 4.64
C LEU A 148 -0.10 2.24 4.62
N GLY A 149 -0.83 1.84 5.65
CA GLY A 149 -1.53 0.58 5.73
C GLY A 149 -2.86 0.62 5.00
N CYS A 150 -3.16 -0.45 4.28
CA CYS A 150 -4.44 -0.73 3.66
C CYS A 150 -4.82 -2.19 3.89
N SER A 151 -5.85 -2.42 4.69
CA SER A 151 -6.40 -3.77 4.91
C SER A 151 -7.15 -4.29 3.68
N ALA A 152 -7.59 -5.53 3.74
CA ALA A 152 -8.46 -6.11 2.71
C ALA A 152 -9.82 -5.38 2.59
N GLU A 153 -10.19 -4.56 3.57
CA GLU A 153 -11.41 -3.74 3.57
C GLU A 153 -11.27 -2.44 2.76
N CYS A 154 -10.05 -2.07 2.35
CA CYS A 154 -9.82 -0.92 1.49
C CYS A 154 -10.50 -1.12 0.13
N SER A 155 -11.29 -0.12 -0.28
CA SER A 155 -11.93 -0.14 -1.60
C SER A 155 -10.90 -0.03 -2.73
N ALA A 156 -11.23 -0.61 -3.89
CA ALA A 156 -10.38 -0.48 -5.08
C ALA A 156 -10.16 1.00 -5.49
N GLU A 157 -11.15 1.86 -5.25
CA GLU A 157 -11.05 3.29 -5.48
C GLU A 157 -9.99 3.94 -4.56
N LEU A 158 -10.02 3.64 -3.25
CA LEU A 158 -9.03 4.15 -2.31
C LEU A 158 -7.63 3.71 -2.71
N LEU A 159 -7.45 2.42 -3.00
CA LEU A 159 -6.15 1.86 -3.41
C LEU A 159 -5.62 2.54 -4.67
N SER A 160 -6.46 2.68 -5.71
CA SER A 160 -6.05 3.33 -6.97
C SER A 160 -5.60 4.77 -6.77
N ARG A 161 -6.24 5.51 -5.86
CA ARG A 161 -5.89 6.90 -5.58
C ARG A 161 -4.63 7.03 -4.72
N LEU A 162 -4.43 6.12 -3.75
CA LEU A 162 -3.20 6.08 -2.96
C LEU A 162 -1.98 5.67 -3.81
N ASP A 163 -2.16 4.81 -4.80
CA ASP A 163 -1.10 4.47 -5.77
C ASP A 163 -0.52 5.72 -6.48
N ALA A 164 -1.32 6.76 -6.65
CA ALA A 164 -0.85 8.02 -7.24
C ALA A 164 -0.01 8.88 -6.28
N LEU A 165 -0.08 8.62 -4.97
CA LEU A 165 0.70 9.32 -3.94
C LEU A 165 2.06 8.66 -3.67
N VAL A 166 2.17 7.38 -4.00
CA VAL A 166 3.35 6.56 -3.75
C VAL A 166 4.15 6.47 -5.04
N ASP A 167 5.46 6.39 -4.95
CA ASP A 167 6.28 6.14 -6.13
C ASP A 167 5.74 4.91 -6.87
N ALA A 168 5.66 4.99 -8.19
CA ALA A 168 5.08 3.94 -9.02
C ALA A 168 5.76 2.59 -8.80
N ASP A 169 7.08 2.59 -8.57
CA ASP A 169 7.88 1.39 -8.33
C ASP A 169 7.57 0.75 -6.98
N ALA A 170 7.47 1.55 -5.90
CA ALA A 170 7.13 1.05 -4.57
C ALA A 170 5.70 0.48 -4.51
N ALA A 171 4.75 1.17 -5.16
CA ALA A 171 3.37 0.69 -5.27
C ALA A 171 3.28 -0.61 -6.08
N ALA A 172 4.10 -0.76 -7.13
CA ALA A 172 4.17 -1.99 -7.91
C ALA A 172 4.73 -3.14 -7.08
N THR A 173 5.81 -2.91 -6.33
CA THR A 173 6.42 -3.91 -5.43
C THR A 173 5.41 -4.40 -4.40
N ALA A 174 4.73 -3.50 -3.69
CA ALA A 174 3.70 -3.87 -2.70
C ALA A 174 2.53 -4.66 -3.32
N ALA A 175 2.12 -4.32 -4.54
CA ALA A 175 1.06 -5.05 -5.24
C ALA A 175 1.50 -6.46 -5.68
N VAL A 176 2.75 -6.61 -6.14
CA VAL A 176 3.36 -7.89 -6.51
C VAL A 176 3.49 -8.81 -5.30
N GLU A 177 4.01 -8.31 -4.18
CA GLU A 177 4.10 -9.05 -2.92
C GLU A 177 2.73 -9.55 -2.43
N ARG A 178 1.69 -8.68 -2.51
CA ARG A 178 0.32 -9.06 -2.18
C ARG A 178 -0.19 -10.18 -3.08
N LEU A 179 -0.04 -10.04 -4.42
CA LEU A 179 -0.48 -11.07 -5.36
C LEU A 179 0.25 -12.41 -5.11
N SER A 180 1.54 -12.38 -4.81
CA SER A 180 2.33 -13.57 -4.47
C SER A 180 1.77 -14.31 -3.26
N ARG A 181 1.27 -13.58 -2.26
CA ARG A 181 0.70 -14.14 -1.03
C ARG A 181 -0.73 -14.65 -1.23
N ASP A 182 -1.58 -13.84 -1.89
CA ASP A 182 -3.03 -14.07 -1.96
C ASP A 182 -3.43 -15.03 -3.09
N ASP A 183 -2.72 -14.96 -4.23
CA ASP A 183 -2.92 -15.85 -5.39
C ASP A 183 -1.59 -16.24 -6.04
N PRO A 184 -0.85 -17.20 -5.43
CA PRO A 184 0.44 -17.70 -5.96
C PRO A 184 0.34 -18.25 -7.38
N THR A 185 -0.83 -18.73 -7.79
CA THR A 185 -1.05 -19.28 -9.13
C THR A 185 -1.03 -18.17 -10.17
N THR A 186 -1.81 -17.13 -9.95
CA THR A 186 -1.84 -15.94 -10.83
C THR A 186 -0.50 -15.22 -10.81
N PHE A 187 0.13 -15.06 -9.64
CA PHE A 187 1.48 -14.53 -9.51
C PHE A 187 2.47 -15.28 -10.42
N GLY A 188 2.46 -16.62 -10.39
CA GLY A 188 3.34 -17.44 -11.22
C GLY A 188 3.14 -17.24 -12.73
N TYR A 189 1.90 -16.96 -13.18
CA TYR A 189 1.64 -16.60 -14.57
C TYR A 189 2.19 -15.19 -14.90
N VAL A 190 1.93 -14.20 -14.06
CA VAL A 190 2.41 -12.83 -14.29
C VAL A 190 3.94 -12.81 -14.29
N ARG A 191 4.60 -13.41 -13.29
CA ARG A 191 6.06 -13.45 -13.18
C ARG A 191 6.74 -13.99 -14.45
N ARG A 192 6.15 -15.02 -15.07
CA ARG A 192 6.73 -15.66 -16.26
C ARG A 192 6.42 -14.93 -17.56
N HIS A 193 5.26 -14.28 -17.66
CA HIS A 193 4.71 -13.89 -18.96
C HIS A 193 4.28 -12.42 -19.04
N TRP A 194 4.61 -11.59 -18.04
CA TRP A 194 4.24 -10.16 -18.05
C TRP A 194 4.76 -9.42 -19.29
N ALA A 195 6.02 -9.68 -19.68
CA ALA A 195 6.65 -9.03 -20.82
C ALA A 195 5.96 -9.42 -22.16
N GLU A 196 5.53 -10.68 -22.28
CA GLU A 196 4.78 -11.12 -23.45
C GLU A 196 3.36 -10.53 -23.47
N ALA A 197 2.69 -10.46 -22.31
CA ALA A 197 1.38 -9.83 -22.19
C ALA A 197 1.45 -8.34 -22.56
N ARG A 198 2.48 -7.62 -22.10
CA ARG A 198 2.75 -6.24 -22.48
C ARG A 198 2.88 -6.09 -24.00
N ARG A 199 3.75 -6.90 -24.63
CA ARG A 199 3.92 -6.87 -26.11
C ARG A 199 2.62 -7.12 -26.85
N GLY A 200 1.79 -8.05 -26.34
CA GLY A 200 0.49 -8.35 -26.93
C GLY A 200 -0.52 -7.21 -26.79
N ILE A 201 -0.55 -6.53 -25.63
CA ILE A 201 -1.38 -5.35 -25.42
C ILE A 201 -0.98 -4.23 -26.39
N GLU A 202 0.31 -3.92 -26.45
CA GLU A 202 0.87 -2.84 -27.29
C GLU A 202 0.70 -3.10 -28.80
N ALA A 203 0.70 -4.36 -29.22
CA ALA A 203 0.49 -4.76 -30.62
C ALA A 203 -0.99 -4.86 -31.00
N CYS A 204 -1.91 -4.87 -30.02
CA CYS A 204 -3.33 -5.05 -30.28
C CYS A 204 -4.02 -3.73 -30.67
N ASP A 205 -4.63 -3.67 -31.85
CA ASP A 205 -5.32 -2.50 -32.38
C ASP A 205 -6.77 -2.32 -31.87
N ARG A 206 -7.23 -3.18 -30.93
CA ARG A 206 -8.60 -3.20 -30.42
C ARG A 206 -8.68 -2.58 -29.05
N ASN A 207 -9.72 -1.78 -28.79
CA ASN A 207 -9.93 -1.16 -27.48
C ASN A 207 -10.41 -2.17 -26.41
N TYR A 208 -11.22 -3.17 -26.78
CA TYR A 208 -11.85 -4.11 -25.85
C TYR A 208 -11.66 -5.58 -26.30
N PRO A 209 -10.42 -6.07 -26.44
CA PRO A 209 -10.16 -7.43 -26.90
C PRO A 209 -10.43 -8.47 -25.80
N GLN A 210 -10.62 -9.72 -26.25
CA GLN A 210 -10.47 -10.92 -25.42
C GLN A 210 -9.01 -11.39 -25.47
N SER A 211 -8.58 -12.22 -24.52
CA SER A 211 -7.22 -12.77 -24.48
C SER A 211 -6.76 -13.42 -25.79
N LYS A 212 -7.66 -14.14 -26.48
CA LYS A 212 -7.37 -14.74 -27.80
C LYS A 212 -7.04 -13.71 -28.89
N GLN A 213 -7.56 -12.48 -28.77
CA GLN A 213 -7.34 -11.40 -29.74
C GLN A 213 -6.02 -10.68 -29.43
N VAL A 214 -5.70 -10.49 -28.15
CA VAL A 214 -4.38 -10.01 -27.70
C VAL A 214 -3.30 -11.01 -28.11
N HIS A 215 -3.52 -12.30 -27.89
CA HIS A 215 -2.59 -13.35 -28.29
C HIS A 215 -2.37 -13.41 -29.82
N ALA A 216 -3.42 -13.19 -30.61
CA ALA A 216 -3.32 -13.18 -32.08
C ALA A 216 -2.57 -11.96 -32.63
N ALA A 217 -2.36 -10.90 -31.83
CA ALA A 217 -1.56 -9.73 -32.20
C ALA A 217 -0.05 -9.97 -31.99
N LEU A 218 0.33 -11.00 -31.23
CA LEU A 218 1.73 -11.34 -31.01
C LEU A 218 2.35 -11.98 -32.23
N THR A 219 3.58 -11.62 -32.52
CA THR A 219 4.45 -12.32 -33.50
C THR A 219 5.25 -13.36 -32.71
N ASP A 220 5.06 -14.64 -33.01
CA ASP A 220 5.74 -15.77 -32.36
C ASP A 220 5.48 -15.85 -30.85
N PRO A 221 4.22 -16.11 -30.42
CA PRO A 221 3.84 -16.19 -29.02
C PRO A 221 4.42 -17.44 -28.33
N GLU A 222 4.98 -17.26 -27.15
CA GLU A 222 5.49 -18.34 -26.30
C GLU A 222 4.38 -18.96 -25.44
N THR A 223 3.26 -18.26 -25.24
CA THR A 223 2.13 -18.68 -24.43
C THR A 223 0.97 -19.21 -25.26
N THR A 224 -0.02 -19.78 -24.59
CA THR A 224 -1.34 -20.07 -25.18
C THR A 224 -2.32 -18.90 -24.87
N PRO A 225 -3.42 -18.74 -25.64
CA PRO A 225 -4.45 -17.74 -25.31
C PRO A 225 -5.01 -17.86 -23.89
N ARG A 226 -5.02 -19.07 -23.31
CA ARG A 226 -5.46 -19.33 -21.94
C ARG A 226 -4.42 -18.83 -20.93
N THR A 227 -3.15 -19.15 -21.15
CA THR A 227 -2.04 -18.70 -20.29
C THR A 227 -1.95 -17.17 -20.31
N LEU A 228 -2.00 -16.58 -21.51
CA LEU A 228 -2.02 -15.13 -21.66
C LEU A 228 -3.23 -14.50 -20.96
N GLY A 229 -4.41 -15.13 -21.02
CA GLY A 229 -5.60 -14.70 -20.31
C GLY A 229 -5.42 -14.67 -18.79
N ALA A 230 -4.77 -15.68 -18.21
CA ALA A 230 -4.43 -15.68 -16.78
C ALA A 230 -3.44 -14.55 -16.42
N THR A 231 -2.43 -14.32 -17.26
CA THR A 231 -1.49 -13.21 -17.10
C THR A 231 -2.17 -11.83 -17.17
N LEU A 232 -3.05 -11.62 -18.16
CA LEU A 232 -3.82 -10.38 -18.30
C LEU A 232 -4.73 -10.14 -17.07
N SER A 233 -5.37 -11.21 -16.55
CA SER A 233 -6.16 -11.11 -15.31
C SER A 233 -5.30 -10.73 -14.11
N GLY A 234 -4.07 -11.21 -14.04
CA GLY A 234 -3.11 -10.79 -13.03
C GLY A 234 -2.70 -9.32 -13.19
N LEU A 235 -2.48 -8.85 -14.41
CA LEU A 235 -2.22 -7.41 -14.66
C LEU A 235 -3.41 -6.51 -14.28
N VAL A 236 -4.65 -7.01 -14.39
CA VAL A 236 -5.84 -6.32 -13.85
C VAL A 236 -5.76 -6.25 -12.33
N THR A 237 -5.46 -7.34 -11.65
CA THR A 237 -5.30 -7.37 -10.18
C THR A 237 -4.18 -6.42 -9.70
N LEU A 238 -3.12 -6.27 -10.50
CA LEU A 238 -2.01 -5.37 -10.22
C LEU A 238 -2.25 -3.91 -10.65
N GLY A 239 -3.44 -3.58 -11.17
CA GLY A 239 -3.82 -2.23 -11.54
C GLY A 239 -3.17 -1.67 -12.80
N ALA A 240 -2.58 -2.52 -13.66
CA ALA A 240 -2.00 -2.12 -14.94
C ALA A 240 -3.01 -2.13 -16.10
N LEU A 241 -4.14 -2.81 -15.91
CA LEU A 241 -5.18 -3.02 -16.91
C LEU A 241 -6.55 -3.08 -16.23
N GLU A 242 -7.60 -2.79 -16.96
CA GLU A 242 -8.97 -2.93 -16.48
C GLU A 242 -9.77 -3.95 -17.31
N THR A 243 -10.87 -4.45 -16.74
CA THR A 243 -11.84 -5.26 -17.48
C THR A 243 -12.97 -4.38 -17.99
N TRP A 244 -13.44 -4.66 -19.21
CA TRP A 244 -14.55 -3.93 -19.80
C TRP A 244 -15.87 -4.66 -19.57
N GLY A 245 -16.75 -4.04 -18.75
CA GLY A 245 -18.14 -4.43 -18.52
C GLY A 245 -18.34 -5.73 -17.73
N ASP A 246 -19.48 -5.83 -17.05
CA ASP A 246 -19.99 -7.04 -16.38
C ASP A 246 -20.75 -7.92 -17.37
N THR A 247 -20.07 -8.59 -18.27
CA THR A 247 -20.74 -9.42 -19.27
C THR A 247 -20.75 -10.88 -18.92
N VAL A 248 -21.91 -11.53 -19.11
CA VAL A 248 -22.01 -12.99 -19.16
C VAL A 248 -21.31 -13.46 -20.43
N GLY A 249 -20.02 -13.82 -20.31
CA GLY A 249 -19.21 -14.23 -21.46
C GLY A 249 -17.71 -14.20 -21.20
N PRO A 250 -16.88 -14.42 -22.20
CA PRO A 250 -15.43 -14.30 -22.06
C PRO A 250 -15.02 -12.90 -21.67
N THR A 251 -14.12 -12.79 -20.68
CA THR A 251 -13.55 -11.51 -20.21
C THR A 251 -13.01 -10.68 -21.36
N ARG A 252 -13.34 -9.39 -21.38
CA ARG A 252 -12.75 -8.37 -22.24
C ARG A 252 -11.92 -7.45 -21.42
N TYR A 253 -10.80 -7.01 -21.97
CA TYR A 253 -9.86 -6.09 -21.32
C TYR A 253 -10.00 -4.72 -21.95
N ASP A 254 -9.98 -3.67 -21.11
CA ASP A 254 -10.02 -2.29 -21.57
C ASP A 254 -8.60 -1.79 -21.84
N LEU A 255 -8.17 -1.81 -23.10
CA LEU A 255 -6.86 -1.32 -23.47
C LEU A 255 -6.79 0.21 -23.53
N THR A 256 -7.92 0.92 -23.43
CA THR A 256 -7.90 2.39 -23.31
C THR A 256 -7.53 2.86 -21.92
N ALA A 257 -7.72 1.97 -20.92
CA ALA A 257 -7.29 2.16 -19.53
C ALA A 257 -5.93 1.49 -19.22
N TYR A 258 -5.22 1.00 -20.24
CA TYR A 258 -3.90 0.41 -20.06
C TYR A 258 -2.87 1.43 -19.55
N ARG A 259 -2.10 1.04 -18.55
CA ARG A 259 -1.08 1.85 -17.87
C ARG A 259 0.32 1.27 -18.15
N PRO A 260 1.01 1.73 -19.22
CA PRO A 260 2.34 1.21 -19.59
C PRO A 260 3.37 1.36 -18.45
N ASP A 261 3.43 2.55 -17.82
CA ASP A 261 4.39 2.84 -16.75
C ASP A 261 4.18 1.89 -15.56
N ARG A 262 2.91 1.63 -15.19
CA ARG A 262 2.57 0.66 -14.15
C ARG A 262 3.01 -0.76 -14.52
N THR A 263 2.88 -1.15 -15.80
CA THR A 263 3.32 -2.47 -16.27
C THR A 263 4.83 -2.62 -16.20
N TRP A 264 5.58 -1.58 -16.50
CA TRP A 264 7.03 -1.58 -16.36
C TRP A 264 7.47 -1.65 -14.89
N ALA A 265 6.84 -0.88 -14.00
CA ALA A 265 7.10 -0.94 -12.56
C ALA A 265 6.82 -2.35 -11.98
N ILE A 266 5.71 -2.99 -12.40
CA ILE A 266 5.41 -4.39 -12.06
C ILE A 266 6.51 -5.33 -12.56
N GLY A 267 6.96 -5.16 -13.79
CA GLY A 267 8.06 -5.95 -14.36
C GLY A 267 9.34 -5.83 -13.54
N ALA A 268 9.74 -4.62 -13.19
CA ALA A 268 10.91 -4.35 -12.35
C ALA A 268 10.78 -5.01 -10.96
N ALA A 269 9.60 -4.90 -10.32
CA ALA A 269 9.33 -5.54 -9.03
C ALA A 269 9.41 -7.08 -9.10
N LEU A 270 8.89 -7.70 -10.18
CA LEU A 270 8.96 -9.15 -10.39
C LEU A 270 10.38 -9.66 -10.65
N GLU A 271 11.22 -8.84 -11.29
CA GLU A 271 12.63 -9.17 -11.53
C GLU A 271 13.47 -9.06 -10.25
N ALA A 272 13.17 -8.07 -9.40
CA ALA A 272 13.84 -7.90 -8.11
C ALA A 272 13.55 -9.07 -7.16
N ASP A 273 12.30 -9.57 -7.10
CA ASP A 273 11.89 -10.75 -6.32
C ASP A 273 12.57 -12.06 -6.76
N GLY A 274 13.09 -12.11 -7.99
CA GLY A 274 13.76 -13.29 -8.56
C GLY A 274 15.26 -13.41 -8.28
N VAL A 275 15.89 -12.43 -7.65
CA VAL A 275 17.34 -12.40 -7.39
C VAL A 275 17.72 -13.02 -6.05
N GLU A 276 16.77 -13.35 -5.18
CA GLU A 276 17.00 -13.94 -3.84
C GLU A 276 16.93 -15.48 -3.79
N GLU A 277 16.98 -16.19 -4.94
CA GLU A 277 17.09 -17.68 -4.97
C GLU A 277 18.53 -18.17 -5.19
#